data_b7c36d2ae5e90d259118c30a419b32c1
#
_entry.id   b7c36d2ae5e90d259118c30a419b32c1
#
_cell.length_a   1.000
_cell.length_b   1.000
_cell.length_c   1.000
_cell.angle_alpha   90.00
_cell.angle_beta   90.00
_cell.angle_gamma   90.00
#
_symmetry.space_group_name_H-M   'P 1'
#
loop_
_entity.id
_entity.type
_entity.pdbx_description
1 polymer ?
#
loop_
_entity_poly.entity_id
_entity_poly.type
_entity_poly.pdbx_seq_one_letter_code
_entity_poly.pdbx_strand_id
1 'polypeptide(L)'
;MPRPRYLSKRSVMRALRRIVAVALGALALSAVDGYCQGGERVATLAPANTSCSRDFKGSSNGLLAGTSSISKIDVHTLLYPGSTTQVLAHYLPWWGPDLRGVNVGYRSDDPRQAFRTFADMRSRGIDGVIVDWYGAGHFVDTAWRASLPELAKFPGMTFSIMIDSGSFKFNACRGCDLTGTILHNLAYISREYFTSSQYLRYEGHPVVSEFGMDAVGKADWARIHAAYPDIYWIHTLTQGFDLPYSKGAYVWAQPSSWVTPRAVGIRRDLQYRERFYDIARNQPPGTIVVGGVWSGFDDTKASWGAAAPRFLAPSCGRTWLDTFRSINERYSVRQQLPFVQLITWNDYEEGSALETGIASCTAIDAQPVGASVTVRITHPETVDHLELYERLADGSFTLAGRYPTDTTSIPLPGARAGTYFIKAVGKPFIQNVVSTAIVVR
;
A
#
# COMPACT_ATOMS: atom_id res chain seq x y z
N MET A 1 -45.29 41.66 -7.11
CA MET A 1 -43.99 41.07 -7.40
C MET A 1 -44.20 39.83 -8.28
N PRO A 2 -43.77 39.82 -9.53
CA PRO A 2 -44.02 38.70 -10.44
C PRO A 2 -42.96 37.60 -10.28
N ARG A 3 -43.42 36.34 -10.38
CA ARG A 3 -42.60 35.10 -10.32
C ARG A 3 -41.81 34.91 -11.63
N PRO A 4 -40.60 34.35 -11.60
CA PRO A 4 -39.84 34.05 -12.81
C PRO A 4 -40.37 32.79 -13.52
N ARG A 5 -40.49 32.89 -14.86
CA ARG A 5 -40.89 31.79 -15.75
C ARG A 5 -39.69 30.86 -16.01
N TYR A 6 -39.85 29.58 -15.71
CA TYR A 6 -38.93 28.52 -16.11
C TYR A 6 -39.03 28.25 -17.62
N LEU A 7 -37.92 28.34 -18.34
CA LEU A 7 -37.80 27.92 -19.73
C LEU A 7 -37.59 26.37 -19.78
N SER A 8 -38.33 25.73 -20.66
CA SER A 8 -38.45 24.28 -20.79
C SER A 8 -37.19 23.64 -21.39
N LYS A 9 -36.84 22.44 -20.87
CA LYS A 9 -35.69 21.60 -21.26
C LYS A 9 -35.60 21.17 -22.74
N ARG A 10 -36.52 21.61 -23.62
CA ARG A 10 -36.55 21.21 -25.04
C ARG A 10 -35.76 22.13 -26.00
N SER A 11 -35.31 23.29 -25.56
CA SER A 11 -34.57 24.23 -26.42
C SER A 11 -33.05 24.09 -26.37
N VAL A 12 -32.49 23.36 -25.41
CA VAL A 12 -31.03 23.19 -25.24
C VAL A 12 -30.48 22.01 -26.05
N MET A 13 -31.32 21.04 -26.45
CA MET A 13 -30.88 19.85 -27.18
C MET A 13 -30.77 19.99 -28.71
N ARG A 14 -31.11 21.14 -29.30
CA ARG A 14 -30.96 21.39 -30.76
C ARG A 14 -29.71 22.15 -31.17
N ALA A 15 -28.98 22.75 -30.23
CA ALA A 15 -27.72 23.46 -30.51
C ALA A 15 -26.47 22.59 -30.43
N LEU A 16 -26.54 21.42 -29.84
CA LEU A 16 -25.37 20.52 -29.66
C LEU A 16 -25.18 19.44 -30.76
N ARG A 17 -26.03 19.44 -31.80
CA ARG A 17 -25.92 18.44 -32.91
C ARG A 17 -25.24 18.97 -34.19
N ARG A 18 -24.61 20.14 -34.18
CA ARG A 18 -23.92 20.69 -35.37
C ARG A 18 -22.41 20.97 -35.22
N ILE A 19 -21.75 20.51 -34.13
CA ILE A 19 -20.29 20.72 -33.92
C ILE A 19 -19.53 19.37 -33.78
N VAL A 20 -20.12 18.24 -34.16
CA VAL A 20 -19.45 16.91 -34.07
C VAL A 20 -19.19 16.28 -35.44
N ALA A 21 -19.04 17.07 -36.51
CA ALA A 21 -18.85 16.51 -37.85
C ALA A 21 -17.61 17.02 -38.62
N VAL A 22 -16.61 17.62 -38.00
CA VAL A 22 -15.33 18.00 -38.70
C VAL A 22 -14.08 17.77 -37.84
N ALA A 23 -14.00 16.73 -37.02
CA ALA A 23 -12.77 16.37 -36.33
C ALA A 23 -12.55 14.84 -36.24
N LEU A 24 -12.87 14.14 -37.33
CA LEU A 24 -12.59 12.69 -37.47
C LEU A 24 -11.71 12.47 -38.71
N GLY A 25 -10.45 12.90 -38.62
CA GLY A 25 -9.55 12.76 -39.77
C GLY A 25 -8.10 13.11 -39.50
N ALA A 26 -7.56 12.82 -38.30
CA ALA A 26 -6.11 12.82 -38.08
C ALA A 26 -5.81 12.50 -36.59
N LEU A 27 -5.96 11.24 -36.19
CA LEU A 27 -5.39 10.69 -34.94
C LEU A 27 -5.53 9.17 -34.97
N ALA A 28 -4.88 8.59 -35.94
CA ALA A 28 -4.60 7.15 -35.94
C ALA A 28 -3.08 7.02 -36.10
N LEU A 29 -2.40 7.04 -34.96
CA LEU A 29 -1.06 6.48 -34.68
C LEU A 29 -0.55 7.10 -33.38
N SER A 30 -1.32 7.04 -32.31
CA SER A 30 -0.75 6.99 -30.98
C SER A 30 -0.54 5.50 -30.70
N ALA A 31 0.74 5.15 -30.57
CA ALA A 31 1.19 3.86 -30.12
C ALA A 31 0.27 3.41 -28.96
N VAL A 32 -0.40 2.29 -29.17
CA VAL A 32 -0.92 1.49 -28.08
C VAL A 32 0.33 1.08 -27.29
N ASP A 33 0.66 1.80 -26.25
CA ASP A 33 1.56 1.33 -25.22
C ASP A 33 1.00 -0.02 -24.80
N GLY A 34 1.62 -1.10 -25.32
CA GLY A 34 1.24 -2.45 -25.03
C GLY A 34 1.38 -2.66 -23.54
N TYR A 35 0.31 -2.47 -22.82
CA TYR A 35 0.17 -2.98 -21.48
C TYR A 35 0.51 -4.45 -21.56
N CYS A 36 1.62 -4.87 -20.98
CA CYS A 36 1.86 -6.24 -20.66
C CYS A 36 0.78 -6.66 -19.68
N GLN A 37 -0.42 -6.89 -20.18
CA GLN A 37 -1.41 -7.63 -19.40
C GLN A 37 -0.77 -8.99 -19.18
N GLY A 38 -0.28 -9.20 -17.97
CA GLY A 38 0.17 -10.50 -17.50
C GLY A 38 -0.99 -11.46 -17.67
N GLY A 39 -1.09 -12.06 -18.85
CA GLY A 39 -1.95 -13.22 -19.04
C GLY A 39 -1.48 -14.26 -18.05
N GLU A 40 -2.38 -14.71 -17.21
CA GLU A 40 -2.47 -15.93 -16.42
C GLU A 40 -1.23 -16.85 -16.40
N ARG A 41 -0.07 -16.34 -16.06
CA ARG A 41 1.04 -17.19 -15.66
C ARG A 41 1.46 -16.74 -14.28
N VAL A 42 1.13 -17.58 -13.29
CA VAL A 42 1.87 -17.67 -12.05
C VAL A 42 3.33 -17.38 -12.39
N ALA A 43 3.96 -16.50 -11.62
CA ALA A 43 5.37 -16.15 -11.79
C ALA A 43 6.26 -17.38 -11.60
N THR A 44 6.18 -18.32 -12.50
CA THR A 44 7.29 -19.18 -12.83
C THR A 44 8.31 -18.27 -13.48
N LEU A 45 9.55 -18.36 -13.03
CA LEU A 45 10.71 -17.75 -13.66
C LEU A 45 10.63 -17.92 -15.17
N ALA A 46 9.87 -17.06 -15.84
CA ALA A 46 9.81 -17.08 -17.30
C ALA A 46 11.11 -16.45 -17.79
N PRO A 47 11.74 -17.04 -18.78
CA PRO A 47 12.94 -16.50 -19.36
C PRO A 47 12.68 -15.07 -19.86
N ALA A 48 13.70 -14.24 -19.83
CA ALA A 48 13.68 -12.82 -20.16
C ALA A 48 13.18 -12.45 -21.58
N ASN A 49 12.59 -13.39 -22.31
CA ASN A 49 12.19 -13.30 -23.71
C ASN A 49 10.67 -13.15 -23.91
N THR A 50 9.94 -12.59 -22.96
CA THR A 50 8.55 -12.19 -23.22
C THR A 50 8.51 -10.84 -23.92
N SER A 51 7.44 -10.55 -24.66
CA SER A 51 7.27 -9.22 -25.32
C SER A 51 7.38 -8.06 -24.33
N CYS A 52 7.12 -8.32 -23.06
CA CYS A 52 7.31 -7.36 -21.97
C CYS A 52 8.76 -7.10 -21.61
N SER A 53 9.67 -8.01 -21.89
CA SER A 53 11.09 -7.85 -21.60
C SER A 53 11.77 -6.85 -22.55
N ARG A 54 11.12 -6.44 -23.62
CA ARG A 54 11.58 -5.37 -24.52
C ARG A 54 11.37 -3.98 -23.95
N ASP A 55 10.47 -3.82 -23.01
CA ASP A 55 10.29 -2.58 -22.27
C ASP A 55 11.09 -2.63 -20.98
N PHE A 56 12.28 -2.00 -21.03
CA PHE A 56 13.15 -1.92 -19.86
C PHE A 56 12.48 -1.26 -18.65
N LYS A 57 11.61 -0.27 -18.87
CA LYS A 57 10.86 0.42 -17.80
C LYS A 57 9.84 -0.50 -17.12
N GLY A 58 9.33 -1.50 -17.82
CA GLY A 58 8.44 -2.50 -17.28
C GLY A 58 9.14 -3.54 -16.40
N SER A 59 10.49 -3.57 -16.40
CA SER A 59 11.25 -4.50 -15.56
C SER A 59 11.37 -3.96 -14.14
N SER A 60 11.02 -4.77 -13.16
CA SER A 60 11.15 -4.44 -11.74
C SER A 60 12.21 -5.33 -11.12
N ASN A 61 13.36 -4.78 -10.69
CA ASN A 61 14.47 -5.49 -10.03
C ASN A 61 15.02 -6.70 -10.83
N GLY A 62 14.94 -6.69 -12.14
CA GLY A 62 15.31 -7.86 -12.94
C GLY A 62 14.38 -9.06 -12.73
N LEU A 63 13.40 -8.96 -11.84
CA LEU A 63 12.31 -9.90 -11.71
C LEU A 63 11.28 -9.61 -12.77
N LEU A 64 10.73 -10.68 -13.25
CA LEU A 64 9.73 -10.68 -14.22
C LEU A 64 8.58 -9.78 -14.00
N ALA A 65 8.23 -9.32 -15.14
CA ALA A 65 6.86 -9.12 -15.58
C ALA A 65 5.98 -8.42 -14.57
N GLY A 66 6.53 -7.49 -13.86
CA GLY A 66 5.64 -6.48 -13.35
C GLY A 66 5.50 -5.43 -14.45
N THR A 67 4.32 -5.07 -14.80
CA THR A 67 4.00 -3.80 -15.44
C THR A 67 4.45 -2.63 -14.56
N SER A 68 4.96 -2.91 -13.38
CA SER A 68 5.27 -1.99 -12.32
C SER A 68 6.78 -1.76 -12.24
N SER A 69 7.19 -0.51 -12.29
CA SER A 69 8.53 -0.06 -11.95
C SER A 69 8.79 0.01 -10.44
N ILE A 70 7.96 -0.63 -9.61
CA ILE A 70 8.08 -0.62 -8.16
C ILE A 70 9.15 -1.62 -7.72
N SER A 71 9.95 -1.24 -6.73
CA SER A 71 10.91 -2.14 -6.11
C SER A 71 10.24 -3.39 -5.51
N LYS A 72 10.79 -4.56 -5.81
CA LYS A 72 10.42 -5.86 -5.25
C LYS A 72 11.39 -6.35 -4.17
N ILE A 73 12.21 -5.44 -3.64
CA ILE A 73 13.04 -5.75 -2.47
C ILE A 73 12.09 -6.02 -1.30
N ASP A 74 12.43 -7.07 -0.54
CA ASP A 74 11.65 -7.50 0.62
C ASP A 74 11.60 -6.38 1.67
N VAL A 75 10.40 -6.03 2.11
CA VAL A 75 10.16 -4.96 3.08
C VAL A 75 10.84 -5.20 4.44
N HIS A 76 11.08 -6.46 4.81
CA HIS A 76 11.80 -6.79 6.04
C HIS A 76 13.23 -6.25 6.08
N THR A 77 13.83 -5.93 4.90
CA THR A 77 15.14 -5.29 4.83
C THR A 77 15.16 -3.88 5.43
N LEU A 78 14.00 -3.26 5.65
CA LEU A 78 13.88 -1.98 6.33
C LEU A 78 13.77 -2.10 7.86
N LEU A 79 13.55 -3.31 8.39
CA LEU A 79 13.52 -3.56 9.82
C LEU A 79 14.93 -3.81 10.38
N TYR A 80 15.06 -3.77 11.71
CA TYR A 80 16.31 -4.06 12.41
C TYR A 80 16.83 -5.47 12.08
N PRO A 81 18.16 -5.66 12.02
CA PRO A 81 18.76 -6.96 11.69
C PRO A 81 18.30 -8.08 12.63
N GLY A 82 17.95 -9.24 12.07
CA GLY A 82 17.44 -10.40 12.81
C GLY A 82 15.98 -10.28 13.25
N SER A 83 15.24 -9.33 12.68
CA SER A 83 13.79 -9.19 12.91
C SER A 83 13.04 -10.44 12.44
N THR A 84 12.11 -10.91 13.27
CA THR A 84 11.08 -11.92 12.94
C THR A 84 9.69 -11.32 12.94
N THR A 85 9.60 -9.99 12.97
CA THR A 85 8.35 -9.22 12.94
C THR A 85 7.58 -9.53 11.67
N GLN A 86 6.31 -9.89 11.80
CA GLN A 86 5.43 -10.06 10.64
C GLN A 86 4.99 -8.70 10.10
N VAL A 87 5.04 -8.54 8.79
CA VAL A 87 4.62 -7.32 8.10
C VAL A 87 3.24 -7.55 7.47
N LEU A 88 2.24 -6.83 7.96
CA LEU A 88 0.85 -6.96 7.55
C LEU A 88 0.40 -5.72 6.79
N ALA A 89 -0.27 -5.89 5.65
CA ALA A 89 -0.84 -4.76 4.93
C ALA A 89 -2.27 -4.45 5.40
N HIS A 90 -2.56 -3.21 5.77
CA HIS A 90 -3.94 -2.77 5.94
C HIS A 90 -4.61 -2.72 4.57
N TYR A 91 -5.61 -3.57 4.36
CA TYR A 91 -6.24 -3.84 3.07
C TYR A 91 -7.72 -3.50 3.07
N LEU A 92 -8.13 -2.72 2.10
CA LEU A 92 -9.50 -2.23 1.95
C LEU A 92 -10.16 -2.89 0.73
N PRO A 93 -10.94 -3.98 0.91
CA PRO A 93 -11.66 -4.62 -0.19
C PRO A 93 -12.97 -3.88 -0.53
N TRP A 94 -12.92 -2.57 -0.73
CA TRP A 94 -14.09 -1.70 -0.87
C TRP A 94 -14.33 -1.13 -2.27
N TRP A 95 -13.43 -1.44 -3.23
CA TRP A 95 -13.55 -0.99 -4.61
C TRP A 95 -14.62 -1.80 -5.34
N GLY A 96 -15.83 -1.24 -5.44
CA GLY A 96 -17.04 -1.90 -5.93
C GLY A 96 -17.68 -1.22 -7.13
N PRO A 97 -18.95 -1.54 -7.44
CA PRO A 97 -19.69 -0.95 -8.56
C PRO A 97 -19.99 0.54 -8.34
N ASP A 98 -20.17 0.93 -7.09
CA ASP A 98 -20.39 2.34 -6.73
C ASP A 98 -19.01 2.99 -6.62
N LEU A 99 -18.57 3.59 -7.72
CA LEU A 99 -17.28 4.27 -7.77
C LEU A 99 -17.24 5.36 -6.71
N ARG A 100 -16.29 5.23 -5.82
CA ARG A 100 -15.88 6.27 -4.90
C ARG A 100 -15.21 7.40 -5.69
N GLY A 101 -14.70 8.42 -5.05
CA GLY A 101 -14.07 9.56 -5.71
C GLY A 101 -12.86 9.22 -6.62
N VAL A 102 -12.36 7.98 -6.56
CA VAL A 102 -11.19 7.50 -7.31
C VAL A 102 -11.52 6.26 -8.11
N ASN A 103 -11.18 6.24 -9.40
CA ASN A 103 -11.25 5.05 -10.23
C ASN A 103 -9.91 4.31 -10.18
N VAL A 104 -9.89 3.16 -9.51
CA VAL A 104 -8.68 2.33 -9.37
C VAL A 104 -8.48 1.31 -10.52
N GLY A 105 -9.43 1.24 -11.46
CA GLY A 105 -9.36 0.35 -12.62
C GLY A 105 -9.62 -1.13 -12.34
N TYR A 106 -10.04 -1.49 -11.11
CA TYR A 106 -10.40 -2.87 -10.75
C TYR A 106 -11.55 -2.92 -9.74
N ARG A 107 -12.04 -4.12 -9.48
CA ARG A 107 -13.04 -4.42 -8.46
C ARG A 107 -12.47 -5.37 -7.41
N SER A 108 -12.77 -5.10 -6.14
CA SER A 108 -12.30 -5.92 -5.02
C SER A 108 -12.99 -7.29 -4.94
N ASP A 109 -14.17 -7.43 -5.55
CA ASP A 109 -14.92 -8.69 -5.61
C ASP A 109 -14.54 -9.57 -6.83
N ASP A 110 -13.54 -9.19 -7.65
CA ASP A 110 -12.96 -10.04 -8.70
C ASP A 110 -11.86 -10.95 -8.10
N PRO A 111 -12.07 -12.29 -8.06
CA PRO A 111 -11.06 -13.21 -7.55
C PRO A 111 -9.70 -13.12 -8.27
N ARG A 112 -9.70 -12.80 -9.58
CA ARG A 112 -8.45 -12.63 -10.33
C ARG A 112 -7.67 -11.42 -9.84
N GLN A 113 -8.35 -10.34 -9.47
CA GLN A 113 -7.70 -9.18 -8.86
C GLN A 113 -7.19 -9.52 -7.46
N ALA A 114 -7.96 -10.24 -6.65
CA ALA A 114 -7.51 -10.69 -5.34
C ALA A 114 -6.22 -11.53 -5.44
N PHE A 115 -6.16 -12.48 -6.38
CA PHE A 115 -4.95 -13.26 -6.65
C PHE A 115 -3.75 -12.37 -7.00
N ARG A 116 -3.92 -11.40 -7.91
CA ARG A 116 -2.85 -10.46 -8.30
C ARG A 116 -2.38 -9.63 -7.12
N THR A 117 -3.31 -9.15 -6.31
CA THR A 117 -3.03 -8.38 -5.09
C THR A 117 -2.17 -9.18 -4.11
N PHE A 118 -2.55 -10.42 -3.80
CA PHE A 118 -1.77 -11.25 -2.86
C PHE A 118 -0.43 -11.69 -3.45
N ALA A 119 -0.36 -11.98 -4.75
CA ALA A 119 0.89 -12.27 -5.43
C ALA A 119 1.85 -11.06 -5.37
N ASP A 120 1.35 -9.86 -5.58
CA ASP A 120 2.14 -8.63 -5.49
C ASP A 120 2.59 -8.35 -4.06
N MET A 121 1.69 -8.45 -3.08
CA MET A 121 2.00 -8.34 -1.65
C MET A 121 3.12 -9.31 -1.26
N ARG A 122 2.97 -10.59 -1.60
CA ARG A 122 3.97 -11.63 -1.29
C ARG A 122 5.32 -11.35 -1.95
N SER A 123 5.31 -10.82 -3.19
CA SER A 123 6.54 -10.48 -3.91
C SER A 123 7.32 -9.32 -3.30
N ARG A 124 6.72 -8.57 -2.39
CA ARG A 124 7.32 -7.44 -1.66
C ARG A 124 7.61 -7.77 -0.19
N GLY A 125 7.41 -9.03 0.24
CA GLY A 125 7.68 -9.49 1.60
C GLY A 125 6.55 -9.25 2.59
N ILE A 126 5.29 -9.10 2.15
CA ILE A 126 4.13 -9.00 3.05
C ILE A 126 3.72 -10.40 3.52
N ASP A 127 3.54 -10.56 4.84
CA ASP A 127 3.19 -11.82 5.49
C ASP A 127 1.68 -12.03 5.66
N GLY A 128 0.90 -10.96 5.52
CA GLY A 128 -0.55 -11.06 5.67
C GLY A 128 -1.25 -9.72 5.53
N VAL A 129 -2.55 -9.74 5.80
CA VAL A 129 -3.40 -8.54 5.68
C VAL A 129 -4.24 -8.31 6.93
N ILE A 130 -4.45 -7.03 7.25
CA ILE A 130 -5.47 -6.58 8.18
C ILE A 130 -6.61 -6.03 7.34
N VAL A 131 -7.74 -6.70 7.36
CA VAL A 131 -8.89 -6.37 6.50
C VAL A 131 -9.75 -5.32 7.17
N ASP A 132 -9.86 -4.16 6.55
CA ASP A 132 -10.79 -3.11 6.97
C ASP A 132 -12.22 -3.54 6.65
N TRP A 133 -13.01 -3.88 7.69
CA TRP A 133 -14.26 -4.62 7.53
C TRP A 133 -15.47 -3.86 8.07
N TYR A 134 -16.47 -3.69 7.23
CA TYR A 134 -17.67 -2.87 7.47
C TYR A 134 -18.93 -3.66 7.89
N GLY A 135 -18.79 -4.90 8.35
CA GLY A 135 -19.91 -5.67 8.88
C GLY A 135 -20.41 -6.78 7.94
N ALA A 136 -21.11 -7.74 8.53
CA ALA A 136 -21.68 -8.88 7.83
C ALA A 136 -22.66 -8.45 6.72
N GLY A 137 -22.49 -8.99 5.51
CA GLY A 137 -23.34 -8.72 4.35
C GLY A 137 -23.08 -7.37 3.67
N HIS A 138 -22.16 -6.56 4.16
CA HIS A 138 -21.67 -5.39 3.43
C HIS A 138 -20.85 -5.82 2.20
N PHE A 139 -20.72 -4.93 1.19
CA PHE A 139 -19.91 -5.20 -0.01
C PHE A 139 -18.48 -5.65 0.35
N VAL A 140 -17.85 -5.00 1.32
CA VAL A 140 -16.51 -5.35 1.83
C VAL A 140 -16.45 -6.80 2.32
N ASP A 141 -17.47 -7.27 3.05
CA ASP A 141 -17.55 -8.67 3.49
C ASP A 141 -17.67 -9.63 2.31
N THR A 142 -18.53 -9.29 1.33
CA THR A 142 -18.68 -10.08 0.11
C THR A 142 -17.38 -10.17 -0.70
N ALA A 143 -16.71 -9.04 -0.88
CA ALA A 143 -15.44 -8.95 -1.59
C ALA A 143 -14.33 -9.72 -0.87
N TRP A 144 -14.28 -9.61 0.47
CA TRP A 144 -13.31 -10.35 1.26
C TRP A 144 -13.54 -11.87 1.18
N ARG A 145 -14.80 -12.32 1.30
CA ARG A 145 -15.13 -13.75 1.15
C ARG A 145 -14.76 -14.29 -0.24
N ALA A 146 -14.95 -13.50 -1.30
CA ALA A 146 -14.52 -13.86 -2.64
C ALA A 146 -12.98 -13.93 -2.77
N SER A 147 -12.26 -13.22 -1.91
CA SER A 147 -10.78 -13.19 -1.90
C SER A 147 -10.15 -14.35 -1.14
N LEU A 148 -10.85 -14.96 -0.18
CA LEU A 148 -10.29 -16.03 0.67
C LEU A 148 -9.76 -17.25 -0.09
N PRO A 149 -10.45 -17.79 -1.13
CA PRO A 149 -9.91 -18.90 -1.92
C PRO A 149 -8.61 -18.53 -2.66
N GLU A 150 -8.44 -17.25 -2.98
CA GLU A 150 -7.23 -16.76 -3.63
C GLU A 150 -6.08 -16.62 -2.63
N LEU A 151 -6.37 -16.12 -1.41
CA LEU A 151 -5.40 -16.07 -0.32
C LEU A 151 -4.89 -17.47 0.06
N ALA A 152 -5.75 -18.48 0.00
CA ALA A 152 -5.38 -19.87 0.30
C ALA A 152 -4.29 -20.44 -0.64
N LYS A 153 -4.08 -19.83 -1.80
CA LYS A 153 -3.00 -20.18 -2.74
C LYS A 153 -1.62 -19.67 -2.31
N PHE A 154 -1.56 -18.85 -1.27
CA PHE A 154 -0.33 -18.28 -0.71
C PHE A 154 -0.09 -18.80 0.73
N PRO A 155 0.43 -20.03 0.89
CA PRO A 155 0.69 -20.60 2.21
C PRO A 155 1.66 -19.70 2.99
N GLY A 156 1.36 -19.49 4.26
CA GLY A 156 2.12 -18.62 5.15
C GLY A 156 1.65 -17.15 5.17
N MET A 157 0.80 -16.73 4.23
CA MET A 157 0.09 -15.46 4.40
C MET A 157 -1.09 -15.63 5.36
N THR A 158 -1.23 -14.65 6.27
CA THR A 158 -2.31 -14.62 7.26
C THR A 158 -3.27 -13.46 7.02
N PHE A 159 -4.42 -13.49 7.71
CA PHE A 159 -5.31 -12.33 7.75
C PHE A 159 -5.94 -12.14 9.12
N SER A 160 -6.26 -10.89 9.47
CA SER A 160 -7.11 -10.56 10.60
C SER A 160 -8.21 -9.59 10.18
N ILE A 161 -9.27 -9.53 10.97
CA ILE A 161 -10.36 -8.57 10.75
C ILE A 161 -10.13 -7.35 11.64
N MET A 162 -10.21 -6.17 11.03
CA MET A 162 -10.34 -4.90 11.71
C MET A 162 -11.79 -4.44 11.58
N ILE A 163 -12.50 -4.36 12.68
CA ILE A 163 -13.90 -3.90 12.70
C ILE A 163 -13.88 -2.38 12.64
N ASP A 164 -14.24 -1.80 11.49
CA ASP A 164 -14.35 -0.35 11.32
C ASP A 164 -15.65 0.19 11.91
N SER A 165 -15.64 1.45 12.33
CA SER A 165 -16.81 2.20 12.79
C SER A 165 -17.94 2.25 11.75
N GLY A 166 -17.61 2.11 10.46
CA GLY A 166 -18.58 1.93 9.38
C GLY A 166 -19.46 0.70 9.57
N SER A 167 -18.99 -0.34 10.24
CA SER A 167 -19.78 -1.52 10.57
C SER A 167 -20.99 -1.20 11.47
N PHE A 168 -20.89 -0.15 12.29
CA PHE A 168 -22.03 0.34 13.08
C PHE A 168 -23.05 1.04 12.19
N LYS A 169 -22.62 1.83 11.23
CA LYS A 169 -23.48 2.54 10.28
C LYS A 169 -24.22 1.59 9.33
N PHE A 170 -23.53 0.54 8.87
CA PHE A 170 -24.03 -0.41 7.86
C PHE A 170 -24.44 -1.75 8.46
N ASN A 171 -24.61 -1.83 9.77
CA ASN A 171 -24.80 -3.08 10.47
C ASN A 171 -26.14 -3.74 10.16
N ALA A 172 -26.13 -5.09 10.15
CA ALA A 172 -27.33 -5.90 9.99
C ALA A 172 -28.14 -6.06 11.30
N CYS A 173 -27.59 -5.63 12.42
CA CYS A 173 -28.24 -5.72 13.73
C CYS A 173 -29.15 -4.52 13.99
N ARG A 174 -30.39 -4.59 13.53
CA ARG A 174 -31.34 -3.49 13.70
C ARG A 174 -31.61 -3.21 15.17
N GLY A 175 -31.42 -1.96 15.60
CA GLY A 175 -31.67 -1.49 16.96
C GLY A 175 -30.60 -1.87 17.99
N CYS A 176 -29.50 -2.47 17.58
CA CYS A 176 -28.37 -2.70 18.46
C CYS A 176 -27.65 -1.38 18.80
N ASP A 177 -27.22 -1.27 20.04
CA ASP A 177 -26.19 -0.32 20.45
C ASP A 177 -24.80 -0.76 19.92
N LEU A 178 -23.77 -0.01 20.22
CA LEU A 178 -22.41 -0.34 19.80
C LEU A 178 -21.95 -1.71 20.31
N THR A 179 -22.21 -2.02 21.57
CA THR A 179 -21.86 -3.32 22.18
C THR A 179 -22.59 -4.47 21.47
N GLY A 180 -23.90 -4.33 21.26
CA GLY A 180 -24.70 -5.32 20.53
C GLY A 180 -24.23 -5.50 19.09
N THR A 181 -23.83 -4.44 18.42
CA THR A 181 -23.28 -4.50 17.06
C THR A 181 -21.94 -5.24 17.02
N ILE A 182 -21.04 -4.95 17.97
CA ILE A 182 -19.75 -5.67 18.07
C ILE A 182 -20.01 -7.17 18.33
N LEU A 183 -20.88 -7.52 19.26
CA LEU A 183 -21.23 -8.91 19.56
C LEU A 183 -21.86 -9.64 18.35
N HIS A 184 -22.73 -8.96 17.61
CA HIS A 184 -23.30 -9.49 16.37
C HIS A 184 -22.21 -9.75 15.31
N ASN A 185 -21.30 -8.80 15.13
CA ASN A 185 -20.18 -8.93 14.20
C ASN A 185 -19.24 -10.06 14.63
N LEU A 186 -18.94 -10.19 15.93
CA LEU A 186 -18.09 -11.27 16.44
C LEU A 186 -18.70 -12.66 16.24
N ALA A 187 -20.03 -12.79 16.44
CA ALA A 187 -20.73 -14.05 16.17
C ALA A 187 -20.58 -14.47 14.69
N TYR A 188 -20.61 -13.50 13.78
CA TYR A 188 -20.36 -13.74 12.36
C TYR A 188 -18.90 -14.08 12.09
N ILE A 189 -17.97 -13.25 12.56
CA ILE A 189 -16.52 -13.40 12.34
C ILE A 189 -16.04 -14.76 12.88
N SER A 190 -16.50 -15.15 14.07
CA SER A 190 -16.13 -16.42 14.69
C SER A 190 -16.54 -17.62 13.85
N ARG A 191 -17.73 -17.58 13.24
CA ARG A 191 -18.23 -18.65 12.40
C ARG A 191 -17.56 -18.70 11.03
N GLU A 192 -17.39 -17.53 10.39
CA GLU A 192 -16.96 -17.46 8.99
C GLU A 192 -15.44 -17.42 8.85
N TYR A 193 -14.72 -16.82 9.82
CA TYR A 193 -13.30 -16.50 9.64
C TYR A 193 -12.36 -17.20 10.62
N PHE A 194 -12.72 -17.35 11.90
CA PHE A 194 -11.82 -17.96 12.90
C PHE A 194 -11.52 -19.44 12.63
N THR A 195 -12.34 -20.11 11.82
CA THR A 195 -12.12 -21.50 11.40
C THR A 195 -10.99 -21.63 10.37
N SER A 196 -10.58 -20.54 9.71
CA SER A 196 -9.49 -20.56 8.76
C SER A 196 -8.14 -20.76 9.46
N SER A 197 -7.32 -21.67 8.93
CA SER A 197 -5.94 -21.86 9.38
C SER A 197 -5.03 -20.65 9.07
N GLN A 198 -5.47 -19.76 8.17
CA GLN A 198 -4.77 -18.53 7.84
C GLN A 198 -5.26 -17.33 8.68
N TYR A 199 -6.25 -17.50 9.58
CA TYR A 199 -6.61 -16.41 10.47
C TYR A 199 -5.45 -16.09 11.41
N LEU A 200 -5.08 -14.81 11.52
CA LEU A 200 -3.97 -14.36 12.35
C LEU A 200 -4.23 -14.69 13.82
N ARG A 201 -3.30 -15.42 14.41
CA ARG A 201 -3.30 -15.76 15.83
C ARG A 201 -2.01 -15.34 16.50
N TYR A 202 -2.13 -14.88 17.70
CA TYR A 202 -0.98 -14.63 18.56
C TYR A 202 -1.12 -15.46 19.84
N GLU A 203 -0.10 -16.26 20.17
CA GLU A 203 -0.15 -17.23 21.28
C GLU A 203 -1.40 -18.17 21.22
N GLY A 204 -1.86 -18.50 20.00
CA GLY A 204 -3.02 -19.34 19.77
C GLY A 204 -4.38 -18.60 19.74
N HIS A 205 -4.43 -17.34 20.17
CA HIS A 205 -5.64 -16.53 20.26
C HIS A 205 -5.87 -15.75 18.95
N PRO A 206 -7.12 -15.70 18.44
CA PRO A 206 -7.43 -14.90 17.26
C PRO A 206 -7.27 -13.40 17.56
N VAL A 207 -6.60 -12.69 16.66
CA VAL A 207 -6.37 -11.25 16.78
C VAL A 207 -7.49 -10.49 16.05
N VAL A 208 -8.15 -9.57 16.74
CA VAL A 208 -9.13 -8.65 16.16
C VAL A 208 -8.72 -7.22 16.51
N SER A 209 -8.74 -6.34 15.54
CA SER A 209 -8.57 -4.91 15.79
C SER A 209 -9.86 -4.13 15.53
N GLU A 210 -9.91 -2.89 16.00
CA GLU A 210 -11.01 -1.97 15.74
C GLU A 210 -10.46 -0.64 15.21
N PHE A 211 -11.28 0.09 14.45
CA PHE A 211 -10.94 1.42 13.97
C PHE A 211 -12.10 2.39 14.16
N GLY A 212 -11.82 3.51 14.86
CA GLY A 212 -12.76 4.61 15.01
C GLY A 212 -14.01 4.31 15.85
N MET A 213 -14.02 3.24 16.64
CA MET A 213 -15.19 2.83 17.43
C MET A 213 -15.57 3.84 18.51
N ASP A 214 -14.61 4.53 19.12
CA ASP A 214 -14.82 5.57 20.12
C ASP A 214 -15.56 6.79 19.56
N ALA A 215 -15.48 7.04 18.27
CA ALA A 215 -16.22 8.10 17.59
C ALA A 215 -17.72 7.83 17.47
N VAL A 216 -18.16 6.56 17.58
CA VAL A 216 -19.58 6.16 17.44
C VAL A 216 -20.23 5.82 18.77
N GLY A 217 -19.48 5.69 19.87
CA GLY A 217 -20.02 5.45 21.21
C GLY A 217 -19.06 4.76 22.15
N LYS A 218 -19.61 4.32 23.29
CA LYS A 218 -18.87 3.53 24.28
C LYS A 218 -19.33 2.09 24.23
N ALA A 219 -18.38 1.18 24.04
CA ALA A 219 -18.64 -0.25 24.11
C ALA A 219 -18.51 -0.76 25.56
N ASP A 220 -19.36 -1.71 25.94
CA ASP A 220 -19.20 -2.48 27.15
C ASP A 220 -18.20 -3.63 26.92
N TRP A 221 -16.93 -3.31 27.09
CA TRP A 221 -15.84 -4.27 26.87
C TRP A 221 -15.87 -5.46 27.82
N ALA A 222 -16.43 -5.29 29.04
CA ALA A 222 -16.60 -6.40 29.98
C ALA A 222 -17.57 -7.44 29.42
N ARG A 223 -18.71 -6.99 28.89
CA ARG A 223 -19.72 -7.86 28.26
C ARG A 223 -19.17 -8.52 26.99
N ILE A 224 -18.40 -7.78 26.17
CA ILE A 224 -17.78 -8.32 24.97
C ILE A 224 -16.76 -9.41 25.34
N HIS A 225 -15.88 -9.14 26.30
CA HIS A 225 -14.89 -10.11 26.75
C HIS A 225 -15.53 -11.35 27.38
N ALA A 226 -16.59 -11.17 28.18
CA ALA A 226 -17.31 -12.32 28.79
C ALA A 226 -17.93 -13.26 27.73
N ALA A 227 -18.35 -12.71 26.58
CA ALA A 227 -18.88 -13.50 25.46
C ALA A 227 -17.78 -14.13 24.59
N TYR A 228 -16.62 -13.50 24.47
CA TYR A 228 -15.50 -13.92 23.62
C TYR A 228 -14.16 -13.74 24.35
N PRO A 229 -13.86 -14.52 25.40
CA PRO A 229 -12.68 -14.33 26.25
C PRO A 229 -11.36 -14.65 25.55
N ASP A 230 -11.41 -15.44 24.48
CA ASP A 230 -10.23 -15.90 23.75
C ASP A 230 -9.73 -14.89 22.71
N ILE A 231 -10.47 -13.81 22.42
CA ILE A 231 -10.08 -12.83 21.43
C ILE A 231 -9.02 -11.88 22.01
N TYR A 232 -7.93 -11.72 21.29
CA TYR A 232 -6.94 -10.68 21.55
C TYR A 232 -7.30 -9.39 20.81
N TRP A 233 -7.84 -8.43 21.57
CA TRP A 233 -8.21 -7.11 21.04
C TRP A 233 -7.02 -6.18 20.94
N ILE A 234 -6.87 -5.56 19.77
CA ILE A 234 -5.85 -4.52 19.50
C ILE A 234 -6.58 -3.23 19.12
N HIS A 235 -6.35 -2.19 19.89
CA HIS A 235 -7.04 -0.91 19.74
C HIS A 235 -6.17 0.16 19.10
N THR A 236 -6.82 1.20 18.58
CA THR A 236 -6.14 2.31 17.93
C THR A 236 -5.43 3.17 18.95
N LEU A 237 -4.21 3.64 18.63
CA LEU A 237 -3.46 4.68 19.34
C LEU A 237 -3.09 4.30 20.80
N THR A 238 -2.46 5.22 21.51
CA THR A 238 -1.96 4.97 22.89
C THR A 238 -3.04 4.67 23.90
N GLN A 239 -4.24 5.25 23.74
CA GLN A 239 -5.38 4.92 24.62
C GLN A 239 -5.78 3.45 24.57
N GLY A 240 -5.45 2.75 23.50
CA GLY A 240 -5.68 1.32 23.40
C GLY A 240 -4.97 0.52 24.46
N PHE A 241 -3.87 0.99 25.01
CA PHE A 241 -3.17 0.32 26.11
C PHE A 241 -3.92 0.40 27.44
N ASP A 242 -4.76 1.42 27.61
CA ASP A 242 -5.47 1.70 28.86
C ASP A 242 -6.90 1.15 28.86
N LEU A 243 -7.38 0.61 27.71
CA LEU A 243 -8.73 0.06 27.62
C LEU A 243 -8.85 -1.26 28.39
N PRO A 244 -9.98 -1.49 29.08
CA PRO A 244 -10.24 -2.77 29.74
C PRO A 244 -10.24 -3.92 28.74
N TYR A 245 -9.61 -5.03 29.11
CA TYR A 245 -9.49 -6.24 28.29
C TYR A 245 -8.75 -6.07 26.96
N SER A 246 -8.09 -4.94 26.77
CA SER A 246 -7.18 -4.75 25.65
C SER A 246 -5.97 -5.67 25.78
N LYS A 247 -5.54 -6.29 24.67
CA LYS A 247 -4.28 -7.01 24.61
C LYS A 247 -3.15 -6.12 24.09
N GLY A 248 -3.49 -4.99 23.49
CA GLY A 248 -2.50 -4.05 22.99
C GLY A 248 -3.05 -2.94 22.09
N ALA A 249 -2.14 -2.25 21.45
CA ALA A 249 -2.49 -1.13 20.58
C ALA A 249 -1.64 -1.08 19.31
N TYR A 250 -2.16 -0.38 18.31
CA TYR A 250 -1.47 -0.08 17.08
C TYR A 250 -1.37 1.44 16.83
N VAL A 251 -0.28 1.86 16.20
CA VAL A 251 -0.08 3.24 15.77
C VAL A 251 -0.73 3.48 14.41
N TRP A 252 -1.28 4.68 14.20
CA TRP A 252 -1.86 5.11 12.93
C TRP A 252 -1.29 6.44 12.49
N ALA A 253 -1.29 6.74 11.18
CA ALA A 253 -0.81 8.00 10.64
C ALA A 253 -1.54 9.20 11.26
N GLN A 254 -0.79 10.26 11.58
CA GLN A 254 -1.33 11.48 12.18
C GLN A 254 -1.15 12.68 11.24
N PRO A 255 -1.92 12.76 10.14
CA PRO A 255 -1.85 13.89 9.24
C PRO A 255 -2.31 15.17 9.93
N SER A 256 -1.72 16.29 9.55
CA SER A 256 -2.11 17.63 10.01
C SER A 256 -3.11 18.24 9.04
N SER A 257 -3.84 19.29 9.47
CA SER A 257 -4.66 20.08 8.56
C SER A 257 -3.85 20.50 7.33
N TRP A 258 -4.47 20.48 6.16
CA TRP A 258 -3.85 20.84 4.87
C TRP A 258 -3.14 22.20 4.88
N VAL A 259 -3.66 23.18 5.64
CA VAL A 259 -3.05 24.51 5.77
C VAL A 259 -1.82 24.53 6.69
N THR A 260 -1.52 23.43 7.38
CA THR A 260 -0.32 23.34 8.23
C THR A 260 0.93 23.31 7.34
N PRO A 261 1.97 24.14 7.62
CA PRO A 261 3.21 24.05 6.88
C PRO A 261 3.79 22.63 6.90
N ARG A 262 4.24 22.12 5.75
CA ARG A 262 4.68 20.73 5.57
C ARG A 262 5.70 20.28 6.61
N ALA A 263 6.71 21.10 6.89
CA ALA A 263 7.73 20.78 7.89
C ALA A 263 7.16 20.65 9.31
N VAL A 264 6.10 21.41 9.64
CA VAL A 264 5.41 21.31 10.93
C VAL A 264 4.60 20.02 10.99
N GLY A 265 3.88 19.67 9.92
CA GLY A 265 3.12 18.42 9.82
C GLY A 265 4.03 17.19 9.99
N ILE A 266 5.14 17.12 9.26
CA ILE A 266 6.13 16.04 9.38
C ILE A 266 6.67 15.92 10.81
N ARG A 267 7.01 17.04 11.46
CA ARG A 267 7.51 17.02 12.83
C ARG A 267 6.46 16.55 13.84
N ARG A 268 5.20 16.95 13.69
CA ARG A 268 4.10 16.48 14.56
C ARG A 268 3.88 14.99 14.44
N ASP A 269 3.89 14.46 13.22
CA ASP A 269 3.78 13.03 12.95
C ASP A 269 4.95 12.25 13.58
N LEU A 270 6.18 12.74 13.41
CA LEU A 270 7.36 12.14 14.04
C LEU A 270 7.24 12.11 15.57
N GLN A 271 6.94 13.26 16.21
CA GLN A 271 6.78 13.35 17.66
C GLN A 271 5.67 12.43 18.18
N TYR A 272 4.59 12.29 17.43
CA TYR A 272 3.50 11.37 17.78
C TYR A 272 3.98 9.92 17.74
N ARG A 273 4.65 9.47 16.67
CA ARG A 273 5.19 8.12 16.55
C ARG A 273 6.20 7.79 17.66
N GLU A 274 7.11 8.70 17.92
CA GLU A 274 8.10 8.56 18.98
C GLU A 274 7.42 8.38 20.33
N ARG A 275 6.46 9.26 20.66
CA ARG A 275 5.69 9.14 21.90
C ARG A 275 4.91 7.81 22.00
N PHE A 276 4.30 7.37 20.89
CA PHE A 276 3.61 6.08 20.88
C PHE A 276 4.56 4.95 21.27
N TYR A 277 5.71 4.85 20.60
CA TYR A 277 6.66 3.78 20.87
C TYR A 277 7.31 3.90 22.26
N ASP A 278 7.55 5.08 22.76
CA ASP A 278 8.08 5.28 24.11
C ASP A 278 7.07 4.81 25.18
N ILE A 279 5.78 5.06 25.00
CA ILE A 279 4.70 4.51 25.85
C ILE A 279 4.61 2.99 25.70
N ALA A 280 4.63 2.51 24.47
CA ALA A 280 4.50 1.08 24.14
C ALA A 280 5.62 0.23 24.76
N ARG A 281 6.85 0.72 24.78
CA ARG A 281 7.99 0.01 25.38
C ARG A 281 7.88 -0.16 26.90
N ASN A 282 7.09 0.67 27.57
CA ASN A 282 6.86 0.64 29.00
C ASN A 282 5.63 -0.19 29.41
N GLN A 283 4.96 -0.82 28.43
CA GLN A 283 3.81 -1.69 28.73
C GLN A 283 4.25 -3.01 29.37
N PRO A 284 3.37 -3.65 30.15
CA PRO A 284 3.67 -4.94 30.75
C PRO A 284 4.07 -6.01 29.72
N PRO A 285 4.90 -6.99 30.08
CA PRO A 285 5.21 -8.14 29.21
C PRO A 285 3.93 -8.82 28.71
N GLY A 286 3.92 -9.24 27.46
CA GLY A 286 2.77 -9.85 26.80
C GLY A 286 1.76 -8.86 26.23
N THR A 287 1.98 -7.56 26.36
CA THR A 287 1.21 -6.55 25.60
C THR A 287 1.63 -6.56 24.13
N ILE A 288 0.66 -6.64 23.23
CA ILE A 288 0.90 -6.62 21.79
C ILE A 288 1.05 -5.15 21.33
N VAL A 289 2.18 -4.85 20.75
CA VAL A 289 2.42 -3.56 20.09
C VAL A 289 2.49 -3.80 18.60
N VAL A 290 1.58 -3.19 17.85
CA VAL A 290 1.63 -3.21 16.39
C VAL A 290 2.26 -1.92 15.90
N GLY A 291 3.43 -2.02 15.31
CA GLY A 291 4.07 -0.88 14.65
C GLY A 291 3.28 -0.45 13.42
N GLY A 292 3.43 0.80 13.00
CA GLY A 292 2.80 1.30 11.79
C GLY A 292 3.77 2.07 10.91
N VAL A 293 3.68 1.84 9.61
CA VAL A 293 4.51 2.52 8.61
C VAL A 293 3.66 3.02 7.46
N TRP A 294 3.96 4.22 6.97
CA TRP A 294 3.21 4.92 5.93
C TRP A 294 4.09 5.80 5.05
N SER A 295 3.65 6.03 3.82
CA SER A 295 4.39 6.84 2.85
C SER A 295 4.04 8.33 2.92
N GLY A 296 2.86 8.67 3.39
CA GLY A 296 2.25 9.99 3.42
C GLY A 296 0.74 9.86 3.60
N PHE A 297 0.02 10.98 3.48
CA PHE A 297 -1.43 11.03 3.62
C PHE A 297 -2.00 12.25 2.90
N ASP A 298 -3.12 12.09 2.19
CA ASP A 298 -3.84 13.18 1.52
C ASP A 298 -5.30 12.79 1.30
N ASP A 299 -6.19 13.24 2.18
CA ASP A 299 -7.62 12.93 2.10
C ASP A 299 -8.47 13.95 1.33
N THR A 300 -7.85 14.79 0.51
CA THR A 300 -8.57 15.75 -0.34
C THR A 300 -9.53 15.08 -1.33
N LYS A 301 -9.31 13.81 -1.67
CA LYS A 301 -10.18 13.02 -2.55
C LYS A 301 -11.25 12.25 -1.78
N ALA A 302 -11.12 12.12 -0.47
CA ALA A 302 -12.08 11.44 0.37
C ALA A 302 -13.28 12.34 0.67
N SER A 303 -14.48 11.77 0.62
CA SER A 303 -15.71 12.53 0.94
C SER A 303 -15.73 13.06 2.37
N TRP A 304 -15.08 12.35 3.30
CA TRP A 304 -14.92 12.76 4.71
C TRP A 304 -13.82 13.80 4.93
N GLY A 305 -12.84 13.91 4.01
CA GLY A 305 -11.78 14.91 4.04
C GLY A 305 -12.19 16.27 3.43
N ALA A 306 -13.24 16.30 2.61
CA ALA A 306 -13.59 17.48 1.80
C ALA A 306 -13.81 18.78 2.61
N ALA A 307 -14.39 18.69 3.82
CA ALA A 307 -14.66 19.86 4.67
C ALA A 307 -13.43 20.36 5.44
N ALA A 308 -12.50 19.47 5.78
CA ALA A 308 -11.31 19.77 6.57
C ALA A 308 -10.16 18.84 6.15
N PRO A 309 -9.59 19.01 4.96
CA PRO A 309 -8.60 18.11 4.41
C PRO A 309 -7.34 18.08 5.26
N ARG A 310 -6.76 16.89 5.34
CA ARG A 310 -5.54 16.60 6.09
C ARG A 310 -4.44 16.16 5.13
N PHE A 311 -3.22 16.42 5.55
CA PHE A 311 -2.05 16.13 4.72
C PHE A 311 -0.84 15.73 5.56
N LEU A 312 -0.10 14.75 5.07
CA LEU A 312 1.25 14.42 5.50
C LEU A 312 2.12 14.21 4.26
N ALA A 313 3.16 15.03 4.12
CA ALA A 313 3.99 15.01 2.92
C ALA A 313 4.75 13.68 2.78
N PRO A 314 4.75 13.05 1.60
CA PRO A 314 5.53 11.83 1.34
C PRO A 314 7.04 12.10 1.24
N SER A 315 7.44 13.36 1.05
CA SER A 315 8.84 13.82 1.08
C SER A 315 9.78 12.98 0.21
N CYS A 316 9.34 12.66 -1.02
CA CYS A 316 10.12 11.84 -1.95
C CYS A 316 10.48 10.45 -1.39
N GLY A 317 9.59 9.83 -0.63
CA GLY A 317 9.81 8.52 0.00
C GLY A 317 10.52 8.58 1.36
N ARG A 318 10.98 9.76 1.81
CA ARG A 318 11.64 9.86 3.13
C ARG A 318 10.70 9.62 4.28
N THR A 319 9.44 10.07 4.20
CA THR A 319 8.42 9.79 5.23
C THR A 319 8.29 8.28 5.48
N TRP A 320 8.26 7.48 4.43
CA TRP A 320 8.27 6.01 4.50
C TRP A 320 9.48 5.47 5.28
N LEU A 321 10.68 5.87 4.89
CA LEU A 321 11.91 5.42 5.55
C LEU A 321 12.01 5.88 7.00
N ASP A 322 11.51 7.07 7.30
CA ASP A 322 11.49 7.65 8.66
C ASP A 322 10.56 6.88 9.60
N THR A 323 9.48 6.27 9.08
CA THR A 323 8.60 5.41 9.90
C THR A 323 9.33 4.16 10.37
N PHE A 324 10.08 3.49 9.51
CA PHE A 324 10.93 2.36 9.88
C PHE A 324 12.07 2.76 10.82
N ARG A 325 12.69 3.91 10.57
CA ARG A 325 13.74 4.42 11.47
C ARG A 325 13.22 4.60 12.89
N SER A 326 12.02 5.16 13.08
CA SER A 326 11.40 5.31 14.41
C SER A 326 11.21 3.97 15.13
N ILE A 327 10.93 2.89 14.38
CA ILE A 327 10.88 1.53 14.92
C ILE A 327 12.29 1.05 15.29
N ASN A 328 13.25 1.13 14.36
CA ASN A 328 14.60 0.58 14.51
C ASN A 328 15.42 1.27 15.62
N GLU A 329 15.10 2.52 15.95
CA GLU A 329 15.70 3.24 17.09
C GLU A 329 15.22 2.73 18.45
N ARG A 330 14.07 2.05 18.49
CA ARG A 330 13.42 1.63 19.75
C ARG A 330 13.30 0.12 19.92
N TYR A 331 13.34 -0.63 18.83
CA TYR A 331 13.21 -2.09 18.83
C TYR A 331 14.44 -2.74 18.19
N SER A 332 14.67 -3.99 18.55
CA SER A 332 15.82 -4.77 18.10
C SER A 332 15.50 -6.26 18.22
N VAL A 333 16.40 -7.14 17.81
CA VAL A 333 16.27 -8.59 17.99
C VAL A 333 16.01 -9.01 19.45
N ARG A 334 16.41 -8.21 20.43
CA ARG A 334 16.18 -8.50 21.86
C ARG A 334 14.81 -8.08 22.37
N GLN A 335 14.19 -7.12 21.72
CA GLN A 335 12.83 -6.64 22.02
C GLN A 335 12.15 -6.33 20.68
N GLN A 336 11.47 -7.33 20.15
CA GLN A 336 10.85 -7.26 18.84
C GLN A 336 9.39 -6.81 18.91
N LEU A 337 8.93 -6.14 17.87
CA LEU A 337 7.50 -6.02 17.59
C LEU A 337 7.01 -7.36 17.04
N PRO A 338 5.86 -7.89 17.49
CA PRO A 338 5.26 -9.05 16.83
C PRO A 338 4.79 -8.72 15.42
N PHE A 339 4.23 -7.50 15.24
CA PHE A 339 3.64 -7.06 13.99
C PHE A 339 4.01 -5.62 13.64
N VAL A 340 4.12 -5.36 12.34
CA VAL A 340 4.12 -4.02 11.75
C VAL A 340 3.05 -3.99 10.67
N GLN A 341 2.18 -2.97 10.68
CA GLN A 341 1.19 -2.78 9.62
C GLN A 341 1.61 -1.69 8.65
N LEU A 342 1.40 -1.96 7.37
CA LEU A 342 1.54 -1.00 6.28
C LEU A 342 0.22 -0.24 6.12
N ILE A 343 0.26 1.07 6.28
CA ILE A 343 -0.90 1.96 6.21
C ILE A 343 -0.79 2.80 4.93
N THR A 344 -1.51 2.43 3.88
CA THR A 344 -2.37 1.28 3.61
C THR A 344 -1.92 0.56 2.34
N TRP A 345 -2.47 -0.61 2.01
CA TRP A 345 -2.21 -1.20 0.70
C TRP A 345 -2.82 -0.38 -0.42
N ASN A 346 -4.12 -0.06 -0.34
CA ASN A 346 -4.90 0.46 -1.46
C ASN A 346 -5.92 1.56 -1.11
N ASP A 347 -5.66 2.36 -0.06
CA ASP A 347 -6.47 3.56 0.17
C ASP A 347 -5.99 4.72 -0.70
N TYR A 348 -6.62 4.84 -1.86
CA TYR A 348 -6.38 5.94 -2.81
C TYR A 348 -7.15 7.21 -2.47
N GLU A 349 -8.21 7.12 -1.65
CA GLU A 349 -8.97 8.29 -1.21
C GLU A 349 -8.19 9.09 -0.16
N GLU A 350 -7.42 8.40 0.70
CA GLU A 350 -6.52 9.03 1.68
C GLU A 350 -5.08 9.19 1.17
N GLY A 351 -4.80 8.85 -0.10
CA GLY A 351 -3.48 9.00 -0.70
C GLY A 351 -2.38 8.23 0.02
N SER A 352 -2.74 7.23 0.83
CA SER A 352 -1.81 6.39 1.59
C SER A 352 -1.47 5.08 0.88
N ALA A 353 -2.04 4.85 -0.32
CA ALA A 353 -1.88 3.60 -1.06
C ALA A 353 -0.42 3.29 -1.42
N LEU A 354 0.00 2.07 -1.08
CA LEU A 354 1.34 1.52 -1.37
C LEU A 354 1.34 0.58 -2.59
N GLU A 355 0.17 0.17 -3.07
CA GLU A 355 0.01 -0.75 -4.20
C GLU A 355 0.74 -0.24 -5.44
N THR A 356 0.59 1.04 -5.78
CA THR A 356 1.23 1.67 -6.94
C THR A 356 2.66 2.16 -6.70
N GLY A 357 3.20 1.88 -5.50
CA GLY A 357 4.53 2.29 -5.10
C GLY A 357 4.63 3.76 -4.68
N ILE A 358 5.74 4.06 -4.04
CA ILE A 358 6.06 5.39 -3.50
C ILE A 358 6.91 6.13 -4.52
N ALA A 359 6.47 7.31 -4.93
CA ALA A 359 7.25 8.15 -5.82
C ALA A 359 8.57 8.59 -5.15
N SER A 360 9.69 8.32 -5.81
CA SER A 360 10.99 8.89 -5.47
C SER A 360 11.16 10.19 -6.23
N CYS A 361 11.99 11.11 -5.74
CA CYS A 361 12.43 12.26 -6.52
C CYS A 361 13.81 11.99 -7.17
N THR A 362 14.18 10.74 -7.31
CA THR A 362 15.45 10.32 -7.88
C THR A 362 15.53 10.69 -9.36
N ALA A 363 16.60 11.32 -9.74
CA ALA A 363 16.99 11.53 -11.14
C ALA A 363 18.38 10.94 -11.36
N ILE A 364 18.61 10.40 -12.56
CA ILE A 364 19.88 9.79 -12.95
C ILE A 364 20.48 10.65 -14.07
N ASP A 365 21.67 11.21 -13.83
CA ASP A 365 22.52 11.77 -14.84
C ASP A 365 23.66 10.77 -15.13
N ALA A 366 23.72 10.29 -16.36
CA ALA A 366 24.66 9.26 -16.76
C ALA A 366 25.25 9.58 -18.15
N GLN A 367 26.59 9.64 -18.25
CA GLN A 367 27.29 10.00 -19.45
C GLN A 367 28.40 8.99 -19.77
N PRO A 368 28.59 8.59 -21.04
CA PRO A 368 29.66 7.70 -21.41
C PRO A 368 31.01 8.46 -21.35
N VAL A 369 32.02 7.85 -20.75
CA VAL A 369 33.40 8.38 -20.67
C VAL A 369 34.37 7.23 -20.89
N GLY A 370 34.93 7.16 -22.10
CA GLY A 370 35.81 6.05 -22.49
C GLY A 370 35.12 4.69 -22.35
N ALA A 371 35.72 3.78 -21.58
CA ALA A 371 35.24 2.46 -21.32
C ALA A 371 34.28 2.39 -20.09
N SER A 372 33.77 3.52 -19.62
CA SER A 372 32.93 3.61 -18.44
C SER A 372 31.77 4.57 -18.65
N VAL A 373 30.79 4.51 -17.74
CA VAL A 373 29.71 5.48 -17.62
C VAL A 373 29.90 6.23 -16.31
N THR A 374 30.01 7.56 -16.36
CA THR A 374 29.88 8.37 -15.14
C THR A 374 28.42 8.43 -14.72
N VAL A 375 28.18 8.30 -13.44
CA VAL A 375 26.81 8.26 -12.87
C VAL A 375 26.70 9.25 -11.71
N ARG A 376 25.63 10.02 -11.71
CA ARG A 376 25.21 10.85 -10.59
C ARG A 376 23.73 10.67 -10.37
N ILE A 377 23.31 10.42 -9.12
CA ILE A 377 21.90 10.29 -8.74
C ILE A 377 21.55 11.34 -7.70
N THR A 378 20.30 11.83 -7.77
CA THR A 378 19.70 12.61 -6.67
C THR A 378 18.97 11.67 -5.73
N HIS A 379 18.80 12.06 -4.46
CA HIS A 379 18.09 11.28 -3.43
C HIS A 379 18.60 9.84 -3.27
N PRO A 380 19.91 9.60 -3.13
CA PRO A 380 20.48 8.26 -3.00
C PRO A 380 19.94 7.50 -1.77
N GLU A 381 19.44 8.23 -0.76
CA GLU A 381 18.84 7.65 0.44
C GLU A 381 17.59 6.79 0.17
N THR A 382 16.92 7.01 -0.95
CA THR A 382 15.73 6.26 -1.38
C THR A 382 16.06 5.11 -2.35
N VAL A 383 17.29 5.02 -2.79
CA VAL A 383 17.80 4.00 -3.70
C VAL A 383 18.51 2.91 -2.90
N ASP A 384 18.35 1.66 -3.31
CA ASP A 384 19.02 0.50 -2.71
C ASP A 384 20.34 0.23 -3.44
N HIS A 385 20.30 0.12 -4.76
CA HIS A 385 21.48 -0.10 -5.60
C HIS A 385 21.22 0.39 -7.03
N LEU A 386 22.30 0.40 -7.83
CA LEU A 386 22.26 0.69 -9.25
C LEU A 386 22.42 -0.59 -10.07
N GLU A 387 21.70 -0.71 -11.18
CA GLU A 387 21.84 -1.81 -12.14
C GLU A 387 22.21 -1.23 -13.51
N LEU A 388 23.25 -1.79 -14.14
CA LEU A 388 23.60 -1.50 -15.53
C LEU A 388 22.96 -2.54 -16.44
N TYR A 389 22.22 -2.10 -17.44
CA TYR A 389 21.63 -2.95 -18.47
C TYR A 389 22.21 -2.62 -19.84
N GLU A 390 22.44 -3.66 -20.64
CA GLU A 390 22.80 -3.57 -22.05
C GLU A 390 21.59 -3.97 -22.91
N ARG A 391 21.27 -3.18 -23.93
CA ARG A 391 20.27 -3.52 -24.93
C ARG A 391 20.90 -4.41 -25.99
N LEU A 392 20.36 -5.60 -26.18
CA LEU A 392 20.82 -6.55 -27.18
C LEU A 392 20.25 -6.25 -28.59
N ALA A 393 20.82 -6.88 -29.61
CA ALA A 393 20.44 -6.66 -31.00
C ALA A 393 18.97 -7.02 -31.32
N ASP A 394 18.40 -7.98 -30.57
CA ASP A 394 16.98 -8.37 -30.67
C ASP A 394 16.03 -7.41 -29.93
N GLY A 395 16.57 -6.35 -29.30
CA GLY A 395 15.85 -5.37 -28.53
C GLY A 395 15.56 -5.80 -27.10
N SER A 396 15.99 -6.98 -26.65
CA SER A 396 15.94 -7.40 -25.25
C SER A 396 17.01 -6.71 -24.40
N PHE A 397 16.93 -6.86 -23.08
CA PHE A 397 17.88 -6.27 -22.14
C PHE A 397 18.55 -7.35 -21.30
N THR A 398 19.86 -7.21 -21.08
CA THR A 398 20.62 -8.05 -20.18
C THR A 398 21.21 -7.24 -19.04
N LEU A 399 21.18 -7.78 -17.83
CA LEU A 399 21.83 -7.17 -16.68
C LEU A 399 23.35 -7.37 -16.80
N ALA A 400 24.08 -6.27 -16.92
CA ALA A 400 25.53 -6.25 -17.04
C ALA A 400 26.25 -6.13 -15.68
N GLY A 401 25.59 -5.54 -14.67
CA GLY A 401 26.20 -5.43 -13.35
C GLY A 401 25.29 -4.74 -12.32
N ARG A 402 25.63 -4.91 -11.02
CA ARG A 402 25.03 -4.21 -9.89
C ARG A 402 26.08 -3.44 -9.13
N TYR A 403 25.73 -2.25 -8.65
CA TYR A 403 26.65 -1.31 -8.04
C TYR A 403 26.01 -0.61 -6.84
N PRO A 404 26.80 -0.26 -5.83
CA PRO A 404 26.33 0.58 -4.71
C PRO A 404 25.87 1.96 -5.19
N THR A 405 25.05 2.61 -4.38
CA THR A 405 24.47 3.93 -4.68
C THR A 405 25.47 5.08 -4.74
N ASP A 406 26.63 4.92 -4.12
CA ASP A 406 27.74 5.88 -4.10
C ASP A 406 28.70 5.72 -5.30
N THR A 407 28.43 4.76 -6.20
CA THR A 407 29.22 4.54 -7.39
C THR A 407 29.10 5.72 -8.35
N THR A 408 30.20 6.36 -8.68
CA THR A 408 30.27 7.50 -9.62
C THR A 408 30.75 7.14 -11.01
N SER A 409 31.32 5.95 -11.19
CA SER A 409 31.81 5.44 -12.48
C SER A 409 31.57 3.93 -12.58
N ILE A 410 30.86 3.52 -13.61
CA ILE A 410 30.49 2.13 -13.86
C ILE A 410 31.25 1.66 -15.13
N PRO A 411 32.08 0.59 -15.02
CA PRO A 411 32.79 0.07 -16.19
C PRO A 411 31.81 -0.61 -17.15
N LEU A 412 32.01 -0.42 -18.43
CA LEU A 412 31.25 -1.07 -19.49
C LEU A 412 31.81 -2.46 -19.78
N PRO A 413 30.97 -3.50 -19.94
CA PRO A 413 31.45 -4.85 -20.24
C PRO A 413 32.27 -4.91 -21.51
N GLY A 414 33.56 -5.26 -21.40
CA GLY A 414 34.45 -5.39 -22.54
C GLY A 414 34.67 -4.12 -23.36
N ALA A 415 34.39 -2.94 -22.80
CA ALA A 415 34.45 -1.64 -23.46
C ALA A 415 33.71 -1.61 -24.83
N ARG A 416 32.56 -2.28 -24.91
CA ARG A 416 31.83 -2.49 -26.15
C ARG A 416 30.99 -1.27 -26.53
N ALA A 417 30.96 -0.96 -27.83
CA ALA A 417 29.94 -0.09 -28.41
C ALA A 417 28.55 -0.72 -28.21
N GLY A 418 27.58 0.10 -27.83
CA GLY A 418 26.23 -0.41 -27.53
C GLY A 418 25.32 0.64 -26.89
N THR A 419 24.14 0.23 -26.55
CA THR A 419 23.16 1.07 -25.83
C THR A 419 22.94 0.51 -24.44
N TYR A 420 23.22 1.35 -23.46
CA TYR A 420 23.14 0.98 -22.04
C TYR A 420 22.11 1.83 -21.29
N PHE A 421 21.67 1.32 -20.15
CA PHE A 421 20.78 2.02 -19.24
C PHE A 421 21.22 1.79 -17.80
N ILE A 422 21.12 2.83 -16.98
CA ILE A 422 21.26 2.72 -15.53
C ILE A 422 19.86 2.70 -14.94
N LYS A 423 19.58 1.71 -14.11
CA LYS A 423 18.37 1.64 -13.30
C LYS A 423 18.75 1.84 -11.84
N ALA A 424 18.22 2.88 -11.22
CA ALA A 424 18.24 3.05 -9.77
C ALA A 424 17.08 2.22 -9.19
N VAL A 425 17.40 1.13 -8.52
CA VAL A 425 16.44 0.27 -7.84
C VAL A 425 16.08 0.93 -6.52
N GLY A 426 14.80 1.28 -6.35
CA GLY A 426 14.31 1.90 -5.12
C GLY A 426 14.40 0.94 -3.92
N LYS A 427 14.52 1.47 -2.71
CA LYS A 427 14.27 0.71 -1.49
C LYS A 427 12.86 0.13 -1.50
N PRO A 428 12.51 -0.83 -0.63
CA PRO A 428 11.20 -1.46 -0.62
C PRO A 428 10.04 -0.49 -0.82
N PHE A 429 9.13 -0.82 -1.72
CA PHE A 429 7.96 -0.01 -2.14
C PHE A 429 8.26 1.27 -2.91
N ILE A 430 9.49 1.75 -2.97
CA ILE A 430 9.84 2.95 -3.74
C ILE A 430 9.96 2.59 -5.23
N GLN A 431 9.47 3.48 -6.08
CA GLN A 431 9.53 3.31 -7.53
C GLN A 431 10.98 3.35 -8.02
N ASN A 432 11.30 2.44 -8.95
CA ASN A 432 12.57 2.43 -9.65
C ASN A 432 12.63 3.57 -10.68
N VAL A 433 13.82 4.05 -10.95
CA VAL A 433 14.07 5.07 -11.98
C VAL A 433 15.08 4.56 -12.99
N VAL A 434 14.84 4.83 -14.27
CA VAL A 434 15.71 4.41 -15.36
C VAL A 434 16.25 5.65 -16.08
N SER A 435 17.54 5.65 -16.38
CA SER A 435 18.19 6.72 -17.14
C SER A 435 17.65 6.82 -18.57
N THR A 436 17.95 7.90 -19.25
CA THR A 436 17.94 7.94 -20.71
C THR A 436 18.93 6.92 -21.28
N ALA A 437 18.77 6.59 -22.57
CA ALA A 437 19.70 5.70 -23.28
C ALA A 437 21.11 6.29 -23.31
N ILE A 438 22.09 5.50 -22.93
CA ILE A 438 23.54 5.84 -22.97
C ILE A 438 24.14 5.14 -24.19
N VAL A 439 24.42 5.89 -25.20
CA VAL A 439 24.98 5.35 -26.47
C VAL A 439 26.49 5.45 -26.44
N VAL A 440 27.17 4.30 -26.52
CA VAL A 440 28.62 4.16 -26.59
C VAL A 440 28.97 3.77 -28.02
N ARG A 441 29.88 4.51 -28.66
CA ARG A 441 30.32 4.33 -30.05
C ARG A 441 31.70 3.72 -30.13
#